data_e688ab16143b30e18d334612200bfabd
#
_entry.id   e688ab16143b30e18d334612200bfabd
#
_cell.length_a   1.000
_cell.length_b   1.000
_cell.length_c   1.000
_cell.angle_alpha   90.00
_cell.angle_beta   90.00
_cell.angle_gamma   90.00
#
_symmetry.space_group_name_H-M   'P 1'
#
loop_
_entity.id
_entity.type
_entity.pdbx_description
1 polymer ?
#
loop_
_entity_poly.entity_id
_entity_poly.type
_entity_poly.pdbx_seq_one_letter_code
_entity_poly.pdbx_strand_id
1 'polypeptide(L)'
;MADIKSNWSLVNHLDCNGKGMLTALSGSGSEHHFEITNFTASETSGKTHAPWFLGLKNGQVILLDPETKEINLSDKMPSDAFPAYSYKDPNSNRIWFMNDGDKDSGNDTLNCGDKGSTVTIVEKGDENTLPKHIKTLCVGRGHHVTTFVAPCDTHPKLPKVAYVSNLLDGSICVVGNDPSDSDNYLHIIHTINLCDSEKENDGNTGIPNNAFPHGKQLSQATGKVYSLNNGYGLVDVIDPMTHEIEKRIPFKGFSNLLLSKCGKFIIGKGADRKSDHEHVLGRLAIMDATTYEIVNLMEIADFYPSAYRFNQTGEKLYVTSAATGKGVQKDNLNINTLFIYDTSNLPELNLIKSLAVGASDCGRRPIAFPNDENSKLVFVPNPTDGTLSMIDGDSDTVIDTIKIADSGGNEFNFSFWQNSIYGA
;
A
#
# COMPACT_ATOMS: atom_id res chain seq x y z
N MET A 1 -17.87 23.20 -15.96
CA MET A 1 -16.44 23.01 -16.26
C MET A 1 -15.99 21.90 -15.34
N ALA A 2 -15.62 20.73 -15.86
CA ALA A 2 -15.02 19.69 -15.05
C ALA A 2 -13.75 20.28 -14.44
N ASP A 3 -13.59 20.10 -13.15
CA ASP A 3 -12.47 20.68 -12.40
C ASP A 3 -11.18 20.06 -12.96
N ILE A 4 -10.44 20.84 -13.73
CA ILE A 4 -9.18 20.40 -14.39
C ILE A 4 -8.20 19.82 -13.34
N LYS A 5 -8.36 20.25 -12.10
CA LYS A 5 -7.55 19.82 -10.96
C LYS A 5 -7.77 18.35 -10.57
N SER A 6 -8.94 17.79 -10.82
CA SER A 6 -9.25 16.38 -10.49
C SER A 6 -8.47 15.36 -11.32
N ASN A 7 -7.85 15.79 -12.41
CA ASN A 7 -7.18 14.91 -13.38
C ASN A 7 -5.65 14.84 -13.24
N TRP A 8 -5.07 15.45 -12.20
CA TRP A 8 -3.64 15.38 -11.96
C TRP A 8 -3.27 14.13 -11.17
N SER A 9 -2.19 13.50 -11.58
CA SER A 9 -1.52 12.41 -10.87
C SER A 9 -0.10 12.83 -10.51
N LEU A 10 0.35 12.44 -9.34
CA LEU A 10 1.69 12.74 -8.87
C LEU A 10 2.50 11.45 -8.74
N VAL A 11 3.63 11.41 -9.37
CA VAL A 11 4.63 10.36 -9.25
C VAL A 11 5.79 10.91 -8.45
N ASN A 12 6.06 10.33 -7.30
CA ASN A 12 7.31 10.57 -6.62
C ASN A 12 8.27 9.40 -6.86
N HIS A 13 9.52 9.69 -7.05
CA HIS A 13 10.54 8.67 -7.25
C HIS A 13 11.87 9.09 -6.65
N LEU A 14 12.68 8.09 -6.30
CA LEU A 14 14.11 8.25 -6.07
C LEU A 14 14.82 7.85 -7.36
N ASP A 15 15.69 8.71 -7.84
CA ASP A 15 16.56 8.36 -8.95
C ASP A 15 17.67 7.38 -8.50
N CYS A 16 18.44 6.86 -9.45
CA CYS A 16 19.54 5.94 -9.18
C CYS A 16 20.67 6.51 -8.28
N ASN A 17 20.67 7.82 -8.04
CA ASN A 17 21.60 8.52 -7.13
C ASN A 17 20.95 8.82 -5.78
N GLY A 18 19.72 8.36 -5.53
CA GLY A 18 18.98 8.65 -4.30
C GLY A 18 18.38 10.05 -4.23
N LYS A 19 18.30 10.76 -5.38
CA LYS A 19 17.68 12.07 -5.47
C LYS A 19 16.17 11.94 -5.56
N GLY A 20 15.46 12.60 -4.66
CA GLY A 20 14.00 12.62 -4.66
C GLY A 20 13.46 13.58 -5.73
N MET A 21 12.55 13.08 -6.55
CA MET A 21 11.88 13.81 -7.61
C MET A 21 10.38 13.67 -7.54
N LEU A 22 9.67 14.71 -7.93
CA LEU A 22 8.22 14.71 -8.13
C LEU A 22 7.92 15.03 -9.60
N THR A 23 7.02 14.28 -10.18
CA THR A 23 6.46 14.59 -11.50
C THR A 23 4.94 14.63 -11.39
N ALA A 24 4.35 15.77 -11.72
CA ALA A 24 2.91 15.92 -11.81
C ALA A 24 2.49 15.73 -13.28
N LEU A 25 1.50 14.88 -13.49
CA LEU A 25 0.96 14.52 -14.79
C LEU A 25 -0.51 14.95 -14.86
N SER A 26 -0.88 15.70 -15.87
CA SER A 26 -2.30 15.99 -16.15
C SER A 26 -2.90 14.87 -17.01
N GLY A 27 -4.22 14.68 -16.90
CA GLY A 27 -4.96 13.79 -17.79
C GLY A 27 -4.94 14.25 -19.27
N SER A 28 -4.50 15.48 -19.55
CA SER A 28 -4.32 16.04 -20.90
C SER A 28 -2.90 15.87 -21.44
N GLY A 29 -1.98 15.20 -20.72
CA GLY A 29 -0.62 14.96 -21.17
C GLY A 29 0.39 16.05 -20.83
N SER A 30 0.04 17.05 -20.02
CA SER A 30 1.02 18.03 -19.53
C SER A 30 1.83 17.43 -18.39
N GLU A 31 3.12 17.71 -18.37
CA GLU A 31 4.08 17.23 -17.36
C GLU A 31 4.71 18.40 -16.63
N HIS A 32 4.83 18.28 -15.31
CA HIS A 32 5.59 19.19 -14.48
C HIS A 32 6.53 18.41 -13.57
N HIS A 33 7.82 18.69 -13.66
CA HIS A 33 8.86 18.03 -12.88
C HIS A 33 9.32 18.94 -11.74
N PHE A 34 9.47 18.35 -10.55
CA PHE A 34 9.90 19.02 -9.33
C PHE A 34 11.03 18.23 -8.69
N GLU A 35 12.09 18.92 -8.30
CA GLU A 35 13.16 18.31 -7.52
C GLU A 35 12.87 18.45 -6.03
N ILE A 36 12.97 17.34 -5.25
CA ILE A 36 12.68 17.31 -3.81
C ILE A 36 13.99 17.30 -2.99
N THR A 37 15.01 17.98 -3.40
CA THR A 37 16.34 17.77 -2.81
C THR A 37 16.58 18.43 -1.48
N ASN A 38 15.90 19.43 -1.05
CA ASN A 38 16.08 20.05 0.27
C ASN A 38 14.93 21.01 0.53
N PHE A 39 13.79 20.50 0.93
CA PHE A 39 12.75 21.37 1.45
C PHE A 39 13.20 21.87 2.83
N THR A 40 13.80 23.02 2.89
CA THR A 40 13.79 23.80 4.11
C THR A 40 12.40 24.39 4.24
N ALA A 41 11.83 24.29 5.42
CA ALA A 41 10.56 24.92 5.77
C ALA A 41 10.69 26.44 5.77
N SER A 42 10.96 27.04 4.62
CA SER A 42 11.01 28.49 4.50
C SER A 42 9.72 29.00 3.90
N GLU A 43 8.95 29.67 4.75
CA GLU A 43 7.93 30.64 4.37
C GLU A 43 6.87 30.14 3.41
N THR A 44 6.01 29.30 3.92
CA THR A 44 4.74 29.01 3.25
C THR A 44 3.78 30.16 3.48
N SER A 45 3.76 31.13 2.62
CA SER A 45 2.78 32.20 2.65
C SER A 45 1.60 31.97 1.71
N GLY A 46 1.57 30.85 1.01
CA GLY A 46 0.58 30.56 0.00
C GLY A 46 -0.60 29.76 0.50
N LYS A 47 -1.78 30.07 0.01
CA LYS A 47 -2.93 29.20 0.12
C LYS A 47 -2.74 28.06 -0.87
N THR A 48 -2.76 26.82 -0.38
CA THR A 48 -2.70 25.64 -1.23
C THR A 48 -4.07 25.39 -1.85
N HIS A 49 -4.14 25.38 -3.14
CA HIS A 49 -5.40 25.15 -3.84
C HIS A 49 -5.81 23.68 -3.86
N ALA A 50 -4.89 22.77 -3.59
CA ALA A 50 -5.23 21.39 -3.33
C ALA A 50 -4.06 20.59 -2.83
N PRO A 51 -4.23 19.98 -1.71
CA PRO A 51 -3.19 19.28 -1.03
C PRO A 51 -2.91 17.92 -1.68
N TRP A 52 -1.69 17.73 -2.08
CA TRP A 52 -1.10 16.45 -2.32
C TRP A 52 -0.22 16.12 -1.13
N PHE A 53 -0.47 14.99 -0.51
CA PHE A 53 0.23 14.63 0.70
C PHE A 53 1.33 13.64 0.41
N LEU A 54 2.54 14.03 0.75
CA LEU A 54 3.68 13.14 0.82
C LEU A 54 4.29 13.23 2.20
N GLY A 55 4.41 12.10 2.87
CA GLY A 55 5.22 12.01 4.06
C GLY A 55 6.69 12.09 3.67
N LEU A 56 7.43 12.98 4.34
CA LEU A 56 8.86 13.14 4.12
C LEU A 56 9.67 12.52 5.25
N LYS A 57 10.90 12.12 4.94
CA LYS A 57 11.84 11.59 5.92
C LYS A 57 12.09 12.51 7.13
N ASN A 58 11.90 13.82 6.94
CA ASN A 58 12.05 14.82 8.02
C ASN A 58 10.78 15.00 8.88
N GLY A 59 9.77 14.16 8.72
CA GLY A 59 8.52 14.23 9.48
C GLY A 59 7.55 15.34 9.05
N GLN A 60 7.73 15.90 7.86
CA GLN A 60 6.80 16.90 7.31
C GLN A 60 5.93 16.32 6.20
N VAL A 61 4.78 16.95 5.96
CA VAL A 61 3.89 16.66 4.83
C VAL A 61 4.04 17.75 3.79
N ILE A 62 4.24 17.37 2.56
CA ILE A 62 4.22 18.27 1.41
C ILE A 62 2.79 18.49 0.95
N LEU A 63 2.50 19.75 0.66
CA LEU A 63 1.34 20.17 -0.11
C LEU A 63 1.84 20.78 -1.41
N LEU A 64 1.40 20.25 -2.53
CA LEU A 64 1.77 20.72 -3.85
C LEU A 64 0.53 21.14 -4.63
N ASP A 65 0.55 22.34 -5.19
CA ASP A 65 -0.36 22.72 -6.25
C ASP A 65 0.32 22.48 -7.62
N PRO A 66 -0.13 21.50 -8.40
CA PRO A 66 0.51 21.18 -9.67
C PRO A 66 0.33 22.24 -10.74
N GLU A 67 -0.67 23.12 -10.65
CA GLU A 67 -0.91 24.20 -11.62
C GLU A 67 0.00 25.38 -11.38
N THR A 68 0.06 25.85 -10.13
CA THR A 68 0.89 26.99 -9.75
C THR A 68 2.34 26.60 -9.47
N LYS A 69 2.60 25.30 -9.25
CA LYS A 69 3.88 24.75 -8.79
C LYS A 69 4.28 25.22 -7.39
N GLU A 70 3.32 25.74 -6.64
CA GLU A 70 3.56 26.11 -5.25
C GLU A 70 3.69 24.86 -4.38
N ILE A 71 4.69 24.88 -3.50
CA ILE A 71 4.96 23.82 -2.53
C ILE A 71 4.86 24.42 -1.14
N ASN A 72 4.06 23.80 -0.30
CA ASN A 72 3.94 24.14 1.12
C ASN A 72 4.30 22.93 1.97
N LEU A 73 4.88 23.18 3.13
CA LEU A 73 5.21 22.15 4.10
C LEU A 73 4.39 22.33 5.36
N SER A 74 3.91 21.20 5.91
CA SER A 74 3.36 21.22 7.27
C SER A 74 4.42 21.52 8.31
N ASP A 75 4.01 21.85 9.52
CA ASP A 75 4.90 21.83 10.66
C ASP A 75 5.55 20.46 10.83
N LYS A 76 6.76 20.44 11.42
CA LYS A 76 7.45 19.21 11.71
C LYS A 76 6.65 18.40 12.74
N MET A 77 6.35 17.15 12.40
CA MET A 77 5.64 16.23 13.27
C MET A 77 6.60 15.56 14.24
N PRO A 78 6.14 15.08 15.41
CA PRO A 78 6.98 14.43 16.40
C PRO A 78 7.40 13.00 15.99
N SER A 79 7.79 12.82 14.72
CA SER A 79 8.32 11.57 14.21
C SER A 79 9.39 11.88 13.18
N ASP A 80 10.60 11.45 13.43
CA ASP A 80 11.71 11.52 12.47
C ASP A 80 11.80 10.24 11.62
N ALA A 81 10.96 9.24 11.91
CA ALA A 81 10.93 7.99 11.18
C ALA A 81 10.47 8.19 9.73
N PHE A 82 11.03 7.41 8.85
CA PHE A 82 10.64 7.41 7.44
C PHE A 82 9.24 6.82 7.27
N PRO A 83 8.26 7.54 6.70
CA PRO A 83 6.94 6.99 6.43
C PRO A 83 7.04 5.97 5.31
N ALA A 84 6.81 4.70 5.66
CA ALA A 84 6.82 3.59 4.70
C ALA A 84 5.50 3.50 3.94
N TYR A 85 4.39 3.80 4.62
CA TYR A 85 3.04 3.78 4.04
C TYR A 85 2.20 4.93 4.55
N SER A 86 1.16 5.23 3.79
CA SER A 86 0.10 6.14 4.21
C SER A 86 -1.25 5.58 3.82
N TYR A 87 -2.23 5.81 4.68
CA TYR A 87 -3.59 5.33 4.50
C TYR A 87 -4.57 6.47 4.73
N LYS A 88 -5.51 6.64 3.80
CA LYS A 88 -6.65 7.50 4.03
C LYS A 88 -7.63 6.81 4.96
N ASP A 89 -8.02 7.46 6.02
CA ASP A 89 -9.13 7.00 6.85
C ASP A 89 -10.44 7.10 6.04
N PRO A 90 -11.14 5.98 5.79
CA PRO A 90 -12.37 5.98 5.00
C PRO A 90 -13.52 6.72 5.71
N ASN A 91 -13.43 6.94 7.00
CA ASN A 91 -14.49 7.52 7.83
C ASN A 91 -14.23 8.98 8.24
N SER A 92 -13.10 9.54 7.83
CA SER A 92 -12.72 10.92 8.21
C SER A 92 -11.84 11.58 7.14
N ASN A 93 -11.60 12.88 7.33
CA ASN A 93 -10.67 13.63 6.49
C ASN A 93 -9.21 13.53 6.98
N ARG A 94 -8.77 12.31 7.35
CA ARG A 94 -7.46 12.08 7.94
C ARG A 94 -6.62 11.13 7.10
N ILE A 95 -5.32 11.32 7.21
CA ILE A 95 -4.30 10.45 6.66
C ILE A 95 -3.47 9.91 7.80
N TRP A 96 -3.25 8.62 7.81
CA TRP A 96 -2.43 7.90 8.77
C TRP A 96 -1.11 7.53 8.11
N PHE A 97 -0.02 8.05 8.61
CA PHE A 97 1.33 7.73 8.15
C PHE A 97 1.94 6.66 9.04
N MET A 98 2.32 5.56 8.44
CA MET A 98 3.02 4.46 9.10
C MET A 98 4.52 4.72 9.02
N ASN A 99 5.14 4.98 10.15
CA ASN A 99 6.56 5.30 10.21
C ASN A 99 7.33 4.13 10.78
N ASP A 100 8.13 3.49 9.95
CA ASP A 100 8.95 2.36 10.37
C ASP A 100 10.01 2.83 11.38
N GLY A 101 10.10 2.13 12.49
CA GLY A 101 11.17 2.29 13.46
C GLY A 101 12.38 1.47 13.04
N ASP A 102 13.20 1.99 12.14
CA ASP A 102 14.47 1.36 11.84
C ASP A 102 15.56 1.78 12.85
N LYS A 103 16.71 1.15 12.74
CA LYS A 103 17.88 1.43 13.59
C LYS A 103 18.39 2.88 13.52
N ASP A 104 18.03 3.60 12.46
CA ASP A 104 18.49 4.95 12.16
C ASP A 104 17.40 6.00 12.49
N SER A 105 16.20 5.55 12.85
CA SER A 105 15.06 6.40 13.15
C SER A 105 15.06 6.95 14.57
N GLY A 106 16.18 7.29 15.14
CA GLY A 106 16.30 7.77 16.53
C GLY A 106 15.14 8.66 16.99
N ASN A 107 14.01 8.04 17.36
CA ASN A 107 12.83 8.74 17.76
C ASN A 107 12.84 8.96 19.27
N ASP A 108 13.80 9.74 19.76
CA ASP A 108 13.91 10.09 21.16
C ASP A 108 12.71 10.93 21.65
N THR A 109 11.99 11.56 20.71
CA THR A 109 10.90 12.49 21.05
C THR A 109 9.71 11.77 21.68
N LEU A 110 9.41 10.53 21.27
CA LEU A 110 8.26 9.78 21.78
C LEU A 110 8.64 8.60 22.67
N ASN A 111 9.91 8.26 22.73
CA ASN A 111 10.42 7.11 23.48
C ASN A 111 9.62 5.81 23.23
N CYS A 112 9.46 5.46 21.96
CA CYS A 112 8.75 4.23 21.56
C CYS A 112 9.55 2.94 21.78
N GLY A 113 10.68 3.02 22.44
CA GLY A 113 11.61 1.91 22.66
C GLY A 113 12.53 1.65 21.47
N ASP A 114 13.43 0.67 21.62
CA ASP A 114 14.38 0.27 20.58
C ASP A 114 13.64 -0.18 19.31
N LYS A 115 13.90 0.47 18.19
CA LYS A 115 13.21 0.25 16.89
C LYS A 115 11.69 0.41 16.96
N GLY A 116 11.19 1.13 17.94
CA GLY A 116 9.77 1.40 18.07
C GLY A 116 9.26 2.24 16.91
N SER A 117 8.18 1.81 16.30
CA SER A 117 7.54 2.47 15.18
C SER A 117 6.41 3.36 15.62
N THR A 118 6.01 4.28 14.76
CA THR A 118 4.93 5.23 15.06
C THR A 118 3.87 5.24 13.97
N VAL A 119 2.67 5.64 14.38
CA VAL A 119 1.60 6.06 13.47
C VAL A 119 1.35 7.53 13.69
N THR A 120 1.53 8.34 12.66
CA THR A 120 1.25 9.78 12.70
C THR A 120 -0.06 10.07 11.97
N ILE A 121 -1.01 10.66 12.67
CA ILE A 121 -2.34 10.96 12.17
C ILE A 121 -2.44 12.45 11.91
N VAL A 122 -2.80 12.77 10.68
CA VAL A 122 -2.88 14.14 10.17
C VAL A 122 -4.27 14.39 9.64
N GLU A 123 -4.89 15.46 10.07
CA GLU A 123 -6.07 15.98 9.42
C GLU A 123 -5.65 16.66 8.12
N LYS A 124 -6.24 16.20 7.03
CA LYS A 124 -6.00 16.76 5.70
C LYS A 124 -6.49 18.19 5.67
N GLY A 125 -5.66 19.11 5.27
CA GLY A 125 -6.09 20.47 4.97
C GLY A 125 -7.03 20.54 3.76
N ASP A 126 -7.46 21.71 3.45
CA ASP A 126 -8.22 22.05 2.25
C ASP A 126 -7.58 23.25 1.54
N GLU A 127 -8.27 23.84 0.58
CA GLU A 127 -7.78 25.02 -0.16
C GLU A 127 -7.48 26.25 0.73
N ASN A 128 -7.95 26.24 1.97
CA ASN A 128 -7.79 27.36 2.92
C ASN A 128 -7.01 27.00 4.18
N THR A 129 -6.76 25.72 4.41
CA THR A 129 -6.15 25.22 5.66
C THR A 129 -5.01 24.27 5.37
N LEU A 130 -3.91 24.43 6.09
CA LEU A 130 -2.80 23.49 6.07
C LEU A 130 -3.15 22.20 6.82
N PRO A 131 -2.50 21.07 6.49
CA PRO A 131 -2.64 19.85 7.27
C PRO A 131 -2.28 20.08 8.72
N LYS A 132 -3.08 19.48 9.60
CA LYS A 132 -2.89 19.59 11.03
C LYS A 132 -2.50 18.25 11.62
N HIS A 133 -1.38 18.22 12.33
CA HIS A 133 -1.03 17.09 13.18
C HIS A 133 -2.09 16.88 14.26
N ILE A 134 -2.65 15.69 14.35
CA ILE A 134 -3.65 15.34 15.34
C ILE A 134 -3.02 14.53 16.47
N LYS A 135 -2.32 13.44 16.12
CA LYS A 135 -1.70 12.56 17.11
C LYS A 135 -0.60 11.72 16.48
N THR A 136 0.39 11.38 17.27
CA THR A 136 1.36 10.32 16.95
C THR A 136 1.31 9.28 18.05
N LEU A 137 1.22 8.02 17.67
CA LEU A 137 1.13 6.88 18.57
C LEU A 137 2.39 6.03 18.43
N CYS A 138 2.99 5.63 19.55
CA CYS A 138 3.90 4.49 19.54
C CYS A 138 3.11 3.21 19.29
N VAL A 139 3.55 2.41 18.33
CA VAL A 139 3.03 1.07 18.06
C VAL A 139 4.16 0.05 18.20
N GLY A 140 3.95 -1.19 17.83
CA GLY A 140 5.00 -2.20 17.88
C GLY A 140 6.10 -1.98 16.84
N ARG A 141 7.06 -2.90 16.76
CA ARG A 141 8.25 -2.78 15.91
C ARG A 141 8.02 -3.28 14.49
N GLY A 142 8.74 -2.65 13.57
CA GLY A 142 8.85 -3.06 12.18
C GLY A 142 7.84 -2.36 11.27
N HIS A 143 7.73 -2.92 10.10
CA HIS A 143 6.90 -2.45 9.02
C HIS A 143 5.41 -2.68 9.28
N HIS A 144 4.54 -1.74 8.92
CA HIS A 144 3.13 -1.85 9.24
C HIS A 144 2.22 -1.68 8.03
N VAL A 145 1.12 -2.44 8.12
CA VAL A 145 -0.04 -2.28 7.23
C VAL A 145 -1.24 -1.96 8.08
N THR A 146 -2.02 -0.97 7.68
CA THR A 146 -3.23 -0.58 8.39
C THR A 146 -4.47 -0.99 7.61
N THR A 147 -5.46 -1.51 8.34
CA THR A 147 -6.80 -1.80 7.82
C THR A 147 -7.82 -1.15 8.72
N PHE A 148 -8.66 -0.30 8.15
CA PHE A 148 -9.76 0.31 8.86
C PHE A 148 -10.98 -0.62 8.89
N VAL A 149 -11.60 -0.70 10.05
CA VAL A 149 -12.88 -1.38 10.26
C VAL A 149 -13.91 -0.31 10.63
N ALA A 150 -15.06 -0.38 9.99
CA ALA A 150 -16.18 0.49 10.28
C ALA A 150 -17.51 -0.22 9.94
N PRO A 151 -18.62 0.25 10.51
CA PRO A 151 -19.94 -0.19 10.10
C PRO A 151 -20.17 -0.11 8.60
N CYS A 152 -20.80 -1.11 8.03
CA CYS A 152 -21.23 -1.12 6.63
C CYS A 152 -22.66 -1.69 6.56
N ASP A 153 -23.29 -1.62 5.40
CA ASP A 153 -24.70 -2.05 5.21
C ASP A 153 -24.92 -3.49 5.63
N THR A 154 -23.97 -4.38 5.34
CA THR A 154 -24.06 -5.81 5.69
C THR A 154 -23.71 -6.09 7.16
N HIS A 155 -22.89 -5.25 7.77
CA HIS A 155 -22.42 -5.39 9.15
C HIS A 155 -22.48 -4.04 9.91
N PRO A 156 -23.69 -3.55 10.24
CA PRO A 156 -23.87 -2.22 10.83
C PRO A 156 -23.38 -2.08 12.28
N LYS A 157 -22.98 -3.19 12.91
CA LYS A 157 -22.48 -3.20 14.29
C LYS A 157 -20.95 -3.25 14.39
N LEU A 158 -20.24 -3.30 13.28
CA LEU A 158 -18.76 -3.29 13.33
C LEU A 158 -18.24 -2.06 14.08
N PRO A 159 -17.20 -2.21 14.89
CA PRO A 159 -16.60 -1.08 15.59
C PRO A 159 -15.85 -0.17 14.58
N LYS A 160 -15.68 1.09 14.93
CA LYS A 160 -14.79 1.99 14.19
C LYS A 160 -13.40 1.92 14.82
N VAL A 161 -12.54 1.11 14.21
CA VAL A 161 -11.17 0.89 14.67
C VAL A 161 -10.20 0.77 13.50
N ALA A 162 -8.92 0.95 13.77
CA ALA A 162 -7.84 0.67 12.84
C ALA A 162 -6.97 -0.46 13.39
N TYR A 163 -6.69 -1.45 12.55
CA TYR A 163 -5.79 -2.56 12.83
C TYR A 163 -4.42 -2.26 12.26
N VAL A 164 -3.42 -2.03 13.09
CA VAL A 164 -2.04 -1.71 12.70
C VAL A 164 -1.16 -2.91 12.98
N SER A 165 -0.65 -3.57 11.94
CA SER A 165 0.26 -4.71 12.11
C SER A 165 1.67 -4.24 12.49
N ASN A 166 2.35 -5.03 13.32
CA ASN A 166 3.72 -4.81 13.75
C ASN A 166 4.55 -6.02 13.32
N LEU A 167 5.24 -5.88 12.20
CA LEU A 167 5.90 -6.99 11.51
C LEU A 167 6.89 -7.74 12.39
N LEU A 168 7.77 -7.00 13.09
CA LEU A 168 8.84 -7.58 13.91
C LEU A 168 8.37 -8.07 15.29
N ASP A 169 7.22 -7.59 15.74
CA ASP A 169 6.62 -8.03 17.00
C ASP A 169 5.66 -9.21 16.81
N GLY A 170 5.21 -9.46 15.59
CA GLY A 170 4.21 -10.50 15.35
C GLY A 170 2.88 -10.20 16.03
N SER A 171 2.46 -8.94 16.00
CA SER A 171 1.25 -8.47 16.68
C SER A 171 0.46 -7.48 15.83
N ILE A 172 -0.75 -7.18 16.27
CA ILE A 172 -1.59 -6.12 15.69
C ILE A 172 -2.08 -5.22 16.82
N CYS A 173 -1.77 -3.93 16.74
CA CYS A 173 -2.42 -2.93 17.59
C CYS A 173 -3.80 -2.58 17.03
N VAL A 174 -4.81 -2.58 17.88
CA VAL A 174 -6.14 -2.08 17.58
C VAL A 174 -6.25 -0.68 18.12
N VAL A 175 -6.46 0.29 17.25
CA VAL A 175 -6.58 1.70 17.60
C VAL A 175 -8.03 2.14 17.45
N GLY A 176 -8.60 2.73 18.48
CA GLY A 176 -9.95 3.30 18.43
C GLY A 176 -10.03 4.42 17.38
N ASN A 177 -11.04 4.40 16.52
CA ASN A 177 -11.23 5.37 15.45
C ASN A 177 -12.66 5.95 15.39
N ASP A 178 -13.37 5.93 16.53
CA ASP A 178 -14.67 6.57 16.67
C ASP A 178 -14.53 7.90 17.40
N PRO A 179 -14.71 9.06 16.73
CA PRO A 179 -14.66 10.35 17.38
C PRO A 179 -15.72 10.57 18.47
N SER A 180 -16.78 9.76 18.48
CA SER A 180 -17.82 9.84 19.51
C SER A 180 -17.45 9.11 20.80
N ASP A 181 -16.42 8.25 20.78
CA ASP A 181 -15.87 7.55 21.94
C ASP A 181 -14.57 8.24 22.39
N SER A 182 -14.71 9.29 23.17
CA SER A 182 -13.57 10.13 23.58
C SER A 182 -12.49 9.38 24.37
N ASP A 183 -12.85 8.32 25.07
CA ASP A 183 -11.93 7.56 25.94
C ASP A 183 -11.00 6.66 25.12
N ASN A 184 -11.51 6.11 24.03
CA ASN A 184 -10.78 5.18 23.17
C ASN A 184 -10.27 5.82 21.88
N TYR A 185 -10.76 6.99 21.53
CA TYR A 185 -10.43 7.65 20.28
C TYR A 185 -8.94 7.95 20.12
N LEU A 186 -8.34 7.40 19.06
CA LEU A 186 -6.92 7.47 18.78
C LEU A 186 -6.02 6.96 19.96
N HIS A 187 -6.50 5.94 20.66
CA HIS A 187 -5.71 5.18 21.63
C HIS A 187 -5.61 3.71 21.21
N ILE A 188 -4.53 3.05 21.59
CA ILE A 188 -4.43 1.60 21.46
C ILE A 188 -5.35 1.00 22.52
N ILE A 189 -6.42 0.35 22.06
CA ILE A 189 -7.44 -0.26 22.94
C ILE A 189 -7.22 -1.75 23.15
N HIS A 190 -6.49 -2.39 22.25
CA HIS A 190 -6.16 -3.80 22.32
C HIS A 190 -4.90 -4.12 21.52
N THR A 191 -4.21 -5.21 21.91
CA THR A 191 -3.08 -5.76 21.13
C THR A 191 -3.31 -7.25 20.92
N ILE A 192 -3.44 -7.64 19.66
CA ILE A 192 -3.62 -9.03 19.26
C ILE A 192 -2.24 -9.66 19.12
N ASN A 193 -1.98 -10.69 19.92
CA ASN A 193 -0.80 -11.53 19.78
C ASN A 193 -1.05 -12.59 18.70
N LEU A 194 -0.28 -12.57 17.62
CA LEU A 194 -0.41 -13.51 16.49
C LEU A 194 0.40 -14.78 16.68
N CYS A 195 1.07 -14.95 17.83
CA CYS A 195 1.89 -16.11 18.11
C CYS A 195 1.13 -17.42 17.89
N ASP A 196 1.75 -18.32 17.16
CA ASP A 196 1.35 -19.72 17.04
C ASP A 196 2.45 -20.58 17.64
N SER A 197 2.22 -21.06 18.85
CA SER A 197 3.22 -21.84 19.60
C SER A 197 3.63 -23.14 18.90
N GLU A 198 2.80 -23.68 18.02
CA GLU A 198 3.15 -24.86 17.21
C GLU A 198 4.12 -24.52 16.07
N LYS A 199 4.22 -23.23 15.71
CA LYS A 199 5.14 -22.71 14.69
C LYS A 199 6.42 -22.11 15.27
N GLU A 200 6.46 -21.88 16.57
CA GLU A 200 7.65 -21.40 17.25
C GLU A 200 8.57 -22.56 17.62
N ASN A 201 9.87 -22.39 17.33
CA ASN A 201 10.86 -23.45 17.57
C ASN A 201 11.23 -23.61 19.05
N ASP A 202 10.98 -22.59 19.86
CA ASP A 202 11.38 -22.50 21.27
C ASP A 202 10.19 -22.58 22.25
N GLY A 203 8.99 -22.83 21.73
CA GLY A 203 7.76 -22.84 22.51
C GLY A 203 7.29 -21.46 22.95
N ASN A 204 7.74 -20.39 22.28
CA ASN A 204 7.30 -19.04 22.54
C ASN A 204 5.77 -18.93 22.38
N THR A 205 5.12 -18.19 23.27
CA THR A 205 3.69 -17.87 23.24
C THR A 205 3.43 -16.37 23.31
N GLY A 206 4.49 -15.56 23.32
CA GLY A 206 4.45 -14.13 23.59
C GLY A 206 4.68 -13.23 22.38
N ILE A 207 4.94 -11.98 22.69
CA ILE A 207 5.43 -10.96 21.77
C ILE A 207 6.84 -10.56 22.25
N PRO A 208 7.85 -10.52 21.34
CA PRO A 208 7.78 -10.77 19.91
C PRO A 208 7.69 -12.24 19.54
N ASN A 209 7.23 -12.52 18.30
CA ASN A 209 7.13 -13.86 17.72
C ASN A 209 7.38 -13.82 16.21
N ASN A 210 7.38 -14.98 15.55
CA ASN A 210 7.74 -15.13 14.14
C ASN A 210 6.53 -15.08 13.17
N ALA A 211 5.42 -14.48 13.55
CA ALA A 211 4.25 -14.36 12.66
C ALA A 211 4.53 -13.52 11.41
N PHE A 212 5.28 -12.43 11.56
CA PHE A 212 5.56 -11.46 10.47
C PHE A 212 4.29 -11.05 9.70
N PRO A 213 3.31 -10.39 10.35
CA PRO A 213 2.07 -9.98 9.70
C PRO A 213 2.33 -8.92 8.63
N HIS A 214 1.87 -9.18 7.39
CA HIS A 214 2.10 -8.29 6.27
C HIS A 214 0.81 -7.84 5.58
N GLY A 215 0.12 -8.70 4.85
CA GLY A 215 -1.13 -8.33 4.17
C GLY A 215 -2.35 -8.41 5.10
N LYS A 216 -3.26 -7.44 5.04
CA LYS A 216 -4.48 -7.45 5.86
C LYS A 216 -5.67 -6.84 5.13
N GLN A 217 -6.84 -7.47 5.22
CA GLN A 217 -8.06 -7.06 4.55
C GLN A 217 -9.28 -7.24 5.46
N LEU A 218 -10.24 -6.29 5.39
CA LEU A 218 -11.58 -6.45 5.95
C LEU A 218 -12.53 -6.93 4.86
N SER A 219 -13.11 -8.09 5.01
CA SER A 219 -14.17 -8.55 4.12
C SER A 219 -15.53 -8.01 4.56
N GLN A 220 -16.15 -7.21 3.69
CA GLN A 220 -17.52 -6.74 3.92
C GLN A 220 -18.56 -7.85 3.75
N ALA A 221 -18.23 -8.94 3.09
CA ALA A 221 -19.13 -10.09 2.97
C ALA A 221 -19.23 -10.90 4.27
N THR A 222 -18.15 -11.01 5.02
CA THR A 222 -18.09 -11.82 6.26
C THR A 222 -18.01 -10.98 7.53
N GLY A 223 -17.69 -9.68 7.44
CA GLY A 223 -17.44 -8.82 8.58
C GLY A 223 -16.16 -9.15 9.35
N LYS A 224 -15.25 -9.98 8.77
CA LYS A 224 -14.01 -10.42 9.42
C LYS A 224 -12.79 -9.76 8.81
N VAL A 225 -11.75 -9.62 9.64
CA VAL A 225 -10.42 -9.18 9.21
C VAL A 225 -9.54 -10.39 8.96
N TYR A 226 -8.88 -10.40 7.80
CA TYR A 226 -7.93 -11.45 7.38
C TYR A 226 -6.52 -10.88 7.45
N SER A 227 -5.66 -11.49 8.25
CA SER A 227 -4.26 -11.09 8.41
C SER A 227 -3.33 -12.19 7.92
N LEU A 228 -2.52 -11.88 6.91
CA LEU A 228 -1.50 -12.80 6.41
C LEU A 228 -0.26 -12.73 7.30
N ASN A 229 0.07 -13.83 7.92
CA ASN A 229 1.25 -14.01 8.76
C ASN A 229 2.31 -14.78 7.97
N ASN A 230 3.16 -14.03 7.27
CA ASN A 230 4.15 -14.57 6.33
C ASN A 230 5.12 -15.56 6.98
N GLY A 231 5.53 -15.31 8.22
CA GLY A 231 6.46 -16.15 8.93
C GLY A 231 5.92 -17.57 9.18
N TYR A 232 4.65 -17.67 9.47
CA TYR A 232 3.99 -18.96 9.70
C TYR A 232 3.36 -19.56 8.43
N GLY A 233 3.19 -18.75 7.37
CA GLY A 233 2.45 -19.15 6.17
C GLY A 233 0.97 -19.39 6.43
N LEU A 234 0.37 -18.54 7.25
CA LEU A 234 -1.02 -18.60 7.68
C LEU A 234 -1.77 -17.32 7.37
N VAL A 235 -3.09 -17.43 7.21
CA VAL A 235 -4.02 -16.31 7.32
C VAL A 235 -4.83 -16.46 8.59
N ASP A 236 -4.76 -15.49 9.49
CA ASP A 236 -5.59 -15.43 10.67
C ASP A 236 -6.90 -14.71 10.33
N VAL A 237 -8.02 -15.31 10.73
CA VAL A 237 -9.36 -14.73 10.68
C VAL A 237 -9.65 -14.11 12.04
N ILE A 238 -9.85 -12.80 12.07
CA ILE A 238 -10.02 -12.03 13.31
C ILE A 238 -11.45 -11.48 13.35
N ASP A 239 -12.13 -11.68 14.46
CA ASP A 239 -13.43 -11.05 14.74
C ASP A 239 -13.21 -9.60 15.21
N PRO A 240 -13.69 -8.59 14.48
CA PRO A 240 -13.56 -7.21 14.93
C PRO A 240 -14.39 -6.85 16.16
N MET A 241 -15.37 -7.66 16.53
CA MET A 241 -16.20 -7.41 17.70
C MET A 241 -15.53 -7.80 19.01
N THR A 242 -14.65 -8.82 18.96
CA THR A 242 -13.92 -9.34 20.14
C THR A 242 -12.43 -9.09 20.08
N HIS A 243 -11.91 -8.78 18.89
CA HIS A 243 -10.48 -8.69 18.57
C HIS A 243 -9.73 -10.02 18.73
N GLU A 244 -10.44 -11.14 18.65
CA GLU A 244 -9.86 -12.47 18.81
C GLU A 244 -9.65 -13.17 17.47
N ILE A 245 -8.64 -14.05 17.40
CA ILE A 245 -8.40 -14.93 16.26
C ILE A 245 -9.39 -16.10 16.36
N GLU A 246 -10.32 -16.17 15.42
CA GLU A 246 -11.30 -17.28 15.36
C GLU A 246 -10.74 -18.50 14.63
N LYS A 247 -9.87 -18.28 13.65
CA LYS A 247 -9.36 -19.38 12.80
C LYS A 247 -8.01 -19.03 12.21
N ARG A 248 -7.18 -20.05 12.00
CA ARG A 248 -5.93 -19.99 11.27
C ARG A 248 -6.00 -20.87 10.04
N ILE A 249 -5.69 -20.31 8.88
CA ILE A 249 -5.85 -20.95 7.58
C ILE A 249 -4.46 -21.10 6.96
N PRO A 250 -4.04 -22.33 6.57
CA PRO A 250 -2.80 -22.52 5.84
C PRO A 250 -2.78 -21.73 4.53
N PHE A 251 -1.78 -20.85 4.37
CA PHE A 251 -1.67 -19.98 3.19
C PHE A 251 -0.18 -19.76 2.85
N LYS A 252 0.54 -20.84 2.63
CA LYS A 252 1.99 -20.83 2.47
C LYS A 252 2.42 -20.39 1.06
N GLY A 253 3.44 -19.54 1.00
CA GLY A 253 4.05 -19.12 -0.27
C GLY A 253 3.44 -17.85 -0.86
N PHE A 254 2.55 -17.20 -0.13
CA PHE A 254 1.97 -15.90 -0.52
C PHE A 254 2.51 -14.79 0.38
N SER A 255 2.59 -13.59 -0.15
CA SER A 255 3.23 -12.44 0.50
C SER A 255 2.32 -11.25 0.75
N ASN A 256 1.12 -11.23 0.18
CA ASN A 256 0.13 -10.18 0.38
C ASN A 256 -1.28 -10.69 0.10
N LEU A 257 -2.29 -9.94 0.53
CA LEU A 257 -3.71 -10.20 0.31
C LEU A 257 -4.37 -9.01 -0.40
N LEU A 258 -5.24 -9.32 -1.34
CA LEU A 258 -6.11 -8.36 -2.02
C LEU A 258 -7.55 -8.86 -1.95
N LEU A 259 -8.48 -8.02 -1.53
CA LEU A 259 -9.89 -8.37 -1.44
C LEU A 259 -10.62 -8.04 -2.74
N SER A 260 -11.45 -8.96 -3.22
CA SER A 260 -12.37 -8.68 -4.33
C SER A 260 -13.40 -7.61 -3.92
N LYS A 261 -13.91 -6.86 -4.90
CA LYS A 261 -14.88 -5.78 -4.63
C LYS A 261 -16.16 -6.27 -3.93
N CYS A 262 -16.59 -7.50 -4.21
CA CYS A 262 -17.74 -8.10 -3.52
C CYS A 262 -17.42 -8.61 -2.10
N GLY A 263 -16.17 -8.57 -1.67
CA GLY A 263 -15.73 -9.03 -0.35
C GLY A 263 -15.71 -10.54 -0.16
N LYS A 264 -16.09 -11.34 -1.17
CA LYS A 264 -16.20 -12.81 -1.04
C LYS A 264 -14.89 -13.55 -1.29
N PHE A 265 -13.97 -12.96 -2.04
CA PHE A 265 -12.74 -13.62 -2.44
C PHE A 265 -11.53 -12.83 -2.01
N ILE A 266 -10.55 -13.53 -1.48
CA ILE A 266 -9.25 -12.99 -1.10
C ILE A 266 -8.21 -13.56 -2.06
N ILE A 267 -7.49 -12.68 -2.75
CA ILE A 267 -6.45 -13.06 -3.70
C ILE A 267 -5.10 -12.90 -3.01
N GLY A 268 -4.36 -13.99 -2.89
CA GLY A 268 -2.97 -13.99 -2.45
C GLY A 268 -2.03 -13.97 -3.65
N LYS A 269 -0.96 -13.17 -3.58
CA LYS A 269 0.13 -13.23 -4.56
C LYS A 269 1.37 -13.82 -3.93
N GLY A 270 2.13 -14.58 -4.70
CA GLY A 270 3.37 -15.20 -4.25
C GLY A 270 4.19 -15.73 -5.41
N ALA A 271 5.30 -16.40 -5.08
CA ALA A 271 6.11 -17.08 -6.07
C ALA A 271 6.88 -18.25 -5.43
N ASP A 272 7.00 -19.32 -6.16
CA ASP A 272 7.94 -20.40 -5.87
C ASP A 272 9.29 -20.11 -6.54
N ARG A 273 10.31 -19.93 -5.71
CA ARG A 273 11.70 -19.68 -6.10
C ARG A 273 12.65 -20.78 -5.62
N LYS A 274 12.09 -21.87 -5.07
CA LYS A 274 12.89 -22.92 -4.44
C LYS A 274 12.84 -24.23 -5.17
N SER A 275 11.73 -24.52 -5.85
CA SER A 275 11.54 -25.80 -6.55
C SER A 275 12.35 -25.89 -7.82
N ASP A 276 12.68 -24.79 -8.45
CA ASP A 276 13.56 -24.69 -9.60
C ASP A 276 14.63 -23.62 -9.37
N HIS A 277 15.89 -23.89 -9.78
CA HIS A 277 17.00 -22.96 -9.59
C HIS A 277 17.18 -21.99 -10.77
N GLU A 278 16.54 -22.26 -11.88
CA GLU A 278 16.63 -21.47 -13.12
C GLU A 278 15.34 -20.68 -13.38
N HIS A 279 14.20 -21.15 -12.89
CA HIS A 279 12.89 -20.59 -13.16
C HIS A 279 12.14 -20.17 -11.89
N VAL A 280 11.32 -19.15 -12.01
CA VAL A 280 10.40 -18.68 -10.96
C VAL A 280 8.97 -18.98 -11.39
N LEU A 281 8.20 -19.58 -10.49
CA LEU A 281 6.78 -19.82 -10.70
C LEU A 281 5.96 -18.81 -9.90
N GLY A 282 5.46 -17.79 -10.56
CA GLY A 282 4.53 -16.82 -9.97
C GLY A 282 3.19 -17.46 -9.64
N ARG A 283 2.56 -17.03 -8.54
CA ARG A 283 1.31 -17.62 -8.05
C ARG A 283 0.30 -16.56 -7.67
N LEU A 284 -0.96 -16.79 -8.08
CA LEU A 284 -2.13 -16.09 -7.56
C LEU A 284 -3.10 -17.15 -7.03
N ALA A 285 -3.38 -17.13 -5.73
CA ALA A 285 -4.37 -18.00 -5.11
C ALA A 285 -5.64 -17.21 -4.81
N ILE A 286 -6.79 -17.79 -5.08
CA ILE A 286 -8.08 -17.23 -4.72
C ILE A 286 -8.69 -18.09 -3.63
N MET A 287 -8.89 -17.48 -2.47
CA MET A 287 -9.54 -18.09 -1.31
C MET A 287 -10.96 -17.55 -1.17
N ASP A 288 -11.92 -18.41 -0.98
CA ASP A 288 -13.27 -18.02 -0.58
C ASP A 288 -13.26 -17.60 0.90
N ALA A 289 -13.69 -16.38 1.17
CA ALA A 289 -13.68 -15.80 2.51
C ALA A 289 -14.68 -16.46 3.48
N THR A 290 -15.64 -17.23 2.99
CA THR A 290 -16.64 -17.90 3.82
C THR A 290 -16.24 -19.35 4.14
N THR A 291 -15.80 -20.08 3.13
CA THR A 291 -15.42 -21.50 3.30
C THR A 291 -13.96 -21.65 3.75
N TYR A 292 -13.13 -20.60 3.51
CA TYR A 292 -11.70 -20.56 3.76
C TYR A 292 -10.88 -21.52 2.88
N GLU A 293 -11.46 -21.98 1.79
CA GLU A 293 -10.80 -22.87 0.85
C GLU A 293 -10.12 -22.08 -0.26
N ILE A 294 -8.96 -22.54 -0.71
CA ILE A 294 -8.35 -22.05 -1.94
C ILE A 294 -9.14 -22.69 -3.09
N VAL A 295 -9.98 -21.88 -3.73
CA VAL A 295 -10.90 -22.33 -4.79
C VAL A 295 -10.29 -22.20 -6.19
N ASN A 296 -9.20 -21.46 -6.32
CA ASN A 296 -8.42 -21.38 -7.56
C ASN A 296 -6.95 -21.05 -7.25
N LEU A 297 -6.05 -21.65 -8.02
CA LEU A 297 -4.61 -21.39 -7.98
C LEU A 297 -4.09 -21.25 -9.41
N MET A 298 -3.67 -20.05 -9.75
CA MET A 298 -3.04 -19.75 -11.03
C MET A 298 -1.53 -19.72 -10.87
N GLU A 299 -0.82 -20.33 -11.79
CA GLU A 299 0.65 -20.33 -11.87
C GLU A 299 1.11 -19.67 -13.18
N ILE A 300 2.15 -18.85 -13.10
CA ILE A 300 2.69 -18.08 -14.22
C ILE A 300 4.20 -18.32 -14.27
N ALA A 301 4.67 -18.92 -15.34
CA ALA A 301 6.09 -19.24 -15.53
C ALA A 301 6.92 -17.96 -15.70
N ASP A 302 8.12 -17.99 -15.14
CA ASP A 302 9.11 -16.89 -15.20
C ASP A 302 8.53 -15.52 -14.86
N PHE A 303 7.71 -15.50 -13.82
CA PHE A 303 7.00 -14.31 -13.39
C PHE A 303 7.08 -14.15 -11.87
N TYR A 304 7.37 -12.94 -11.41
CA TYR A 304 7.29 -12.59 -10.00
C TYR A 304 6.23 -11.51 -9.82
N PRO A 305 5.04 -11.82 -9.27
CA PRO A 305 3.98 -10.83 -9.06
C PRO A 305 4.45 -9.73 -8.10
N SER A 306 4.72 -8.54 -8.62
CA SER A 306 5.17 -7.39 -7.83
C SER A 306 3.99 -6.64 -7.22
N ALA A 307 3.13 -6.07 -8.05
CA ALA A 307 1.87 -5.48 -7.61
C ALA A 307 0.70 -6.15 -8.33
N TYR A 308 -0.44 -6.14 -7.68
CA TYR A 308 -1.70 -6.58 -8.25
C TYR A 308 -2.81 -5.71 -7.71
N ARG A 309 -3.68 -5.20 -8.60
CA ARG A 309 -4.77 -4.30 -8.22
C ARG A 309 -5.97 -4.51 -9.12
N PHE A 310 -7.14 -4.44 -8.51
CA PHE A 310 -8.38 -4.29 -9.28
C PHE A 310 -8.49 -2.88 -9.85
N ASN A 311 -9.09 -2.78 -11.03
CA ASN A 311 -9.59 -1.50 -11.49
C ASN A 311 -10.74 -1.00 -10.56
N GLN A 312 -11.19 0.21 -10.79
CA GLN A 312 -12.20 0.85 -9.94
C GLN A 312 -13.54 0.09 -9.92
N THR A 313 -13.92 -0.58 -11.03
CA THR A 313 -15.14 -1.39 -11.10
C THR A 313 -14.99 -2.76 -10.45
N GLY A 314 -13.77 -3.26 -10.30
CA GLY A 314 -13.47 -4.61 -9.80
C GLY A 314 -13.63 -5.71 -10.84
N GLU A 315 -13.79 -5.35 -12.13
CA GLU A 315 -13.98 -6.30 -13.24
C GLU A 315 -12.68 -6.75 -13.88
N LYS A 316 -11.59 -6.01 -13.63
CA LYS A 316 -10.25 -6.34 -14.13
C LYS A 316 -9.24 -6.35 -12.99
N LEU A 317 -8.35 -7.33 -13.03
CA LEU A 317 -7.17 -7.41 -12.17
C LEU A 317 -5.92 -7.18 -13.01
N TYR A 318 -5.16 -6.17 -12.66
CA TYR A 318 -3.87 -5.85 -13.24
C TYR A 318 -2.76 -6.44 -12.38
N VAL A 319 -1.79 -7.12 -13.00
CA VAL A 319 -0.68 -7.75 -12.29
C VAL A 319 0.63 -7.39 -12.99
N THR A 320 1.51 -6.70 -12.27
CA THR A 320 2.86 -6.38 -12.75
C THR A 320 3.87 -7.41 -12.29
N SER A 321 4.95 -7.53 -13.06
CA SER A 321 6.13 -8.27 -12.62
C SER A 321 7.30 -7.33 -12.32
N ALA A 322 8.22 -7.82 -11.50
CA ALA A 322 9.50 -7.17 -11.25
C ALA A 322 10.57 -8.23 -11.02
N ALA A 323 11.81 -7.93 -11.36
CA ALA A 323 12.91 -8.81 -11.03
C ALA A 323 13.18 -8.80 -9.54
N THR A 324 13.24 -9.97 -8.96
CA THR A 324 13.75 -10.18 -7.62
C THR A 324 14.68 -11.38 -7.59
N GLY A 325 15.58 -11.42 -6.63
CA GLY A 325 16.53 -12.53 -6.54
C GLY A 325 17.84 -12.24 -7.25
N LYS A 326 18.62 -13.29 -7.46
CA LYS A 326 19.97 -13.24 -8.03
C LYS A 326 20.18 -14.38 -9.01
N GLY A 327 21.14 -14.19 -9.93
CA GLY A 327 21.56 -15.22 -10.86
C GLY A 327 20.51 -15.53 -11.95
N VAL A 328 20.57 -16.73 -12.49
CA VAL A 328 19.80 -17.20 -13.66
C VAL A 328 18.29 -16.97 -13.50
N GLN A 329 17.74 -17.19 -12.33
CA GLN A 329 16.31 -16.91 -12.09
C GLN A 329 15.94 -15.45 -12.37
N LYS A 330 16.80 -14.49 -11.96
CA LYS A 330 16.55 -13.08 -12.22
C LYS A 330 16.61 -12.78 -13.72
N ASP A 331 17.55 -13.38 -14.43
CA ASP A 331 17.77 -13.14 -15.84
C ASP A 331 16.64 -13.73 -16.71
N ASN A 332 16.02 -14.81 -16.25
CA ASN A 332 14.88 -15.45 -16.94
C ASN A 332 13.54 -14.77 -16.64
N LEU A 333 13.44 -13.96 -15.58
CA LEU A 333 12.18 -13.32 -15.22
C LEU A 333 11.66 -12.36 -16.29
N ASN A 334 10.39 -12.50 -16.60
CA ASN A 334 9.65 -11.56 -17.42
C ASN A 334 9.36 -10.27 -16.60
N ILE A 335 10.17 -9.24 -16.82
CA ILE A 335 10.11 -7.98 -16.05
C ILE A 335 9.44 -6.83 -16.80
N ASN A 336 8.96 -7.05 -18.00
CA ASN A 336 8.42 -6.02 -18.88
C ASN A 336 6.97 -6.28 -19.32
N THR A 337 6.24 -7.10 -18.59
CA THR A 337 4.86 -7.45 -18.91
C THR A 337 3.90 -7.03 -17.80
N LEU A 338 2.76 -6.49 -18.20
CA LEU A 338 1.57 -6.34 -17.42
C LEU A 338 0.53 -7.36 -17.86
N PHE A 339 0.05 -8.20 -16.96
CA PHE A 339 -1.09 -9.07 -17.21
C PHE A 339 -2.38 -8.40 -16.76
N ILE A 340 -3.43 -8.58 -17.58
CA ILE A 340 -4.78 -8.09 -17.31
C ILE A 340 -5.71 -9.29 -17.35
N TYR A 341 -6.39 -9.52 -16.23
CA TYR A 341 -7.34 -10.63 -16.06
C TYR A 341 -8.77 -10.11 -15.90
N ASP A 342 -9.72 -10.81 -16.49
CA ASP A 342 -11.15 -10.68 -16.22
C ASP A 342 -11.45 -11.29 -14.83
N THR A 343 -12.14 -10.53 -14.01
CA THR A 343 -12.54 -10.91 -12.64
C THR A 343 -14.04 -10.88 -12.43
N SER A 344 -14.82 -10.72 -13.49
CA SER A 344 -16.30 -10.70 -13.43
C SER A 344 -16.88 -12.02 -12.95
N ASN A 345 -16.16 -13.13 -13.17
CA ASN A 345 -16.58 -14.49 -12.83
C ASN A 345 -15.69 -15.15 -11.75
N LEU A 346 -15.17 -14.38 -10.79
CA LEU A 346 -14.41 -14.98 -9.69
C LEU A 346 -15.17 -16.18 -9.07
N PRO A 347 -14.47 -17.29 -8.78
CA PRO A 347 -13.01 -17.43 -8.61
C PRO A 347 -12.20 -17.69 -9.89
N GLU A 348 -12.79 -17.67 -11.06
CA GLU A 348 -12.04 -17.83 -12.31
C GLU A 348 -11.32 -16.52 -12.68
N LEU A 349 -10.03 -16.66 -13.04
CA LEU A 349 -9.21 -15.58 -13.59
C LEU A 349 -8.91 -15.89 -15.05
N ASN A 350 -9.55 -15.18 -15.96
CA ASN A 350 -9.35 -15.35 -17.38
C ASN A 350 -8.41 -14.26 -17.91
N LEU A 351 -7.29 -14.64 -18.51
CA LEU A 351 -6.36 -13.68 -19.09
C LEU A 351 -7.01 -12.96 -20.29
N ILE A 352 -7.21 -11.64 -20.13
CA ILE A 352 -7.67 -10.77 -21.20
C ILE A 352 -6.50 -10.43 -22.13
N LYS A 353 -5.38 -9.99 -21.52
CA LYS A 353 -4.25 -9.47 -22.29
C LYS A 353 -2.92 -9.53 -21.52
N SER A 354 -1.85 -9.71 -22.29
CA SER A 354 -0.47 -9.43 -21.88
C SER A 354 -0.02 -8.19 -22.61
N LEU A 355 0.30 -7.12 -21.86
CA LEU A 355 0.81 -5.89 -22.42
C LEU A 355 2.32 -5.80 -22.22
N ALA A 356 3.03 -5.48 -23.28
CA ALA A 356 4.41 -5.04 -23.18
C ALA A 356 4.44 -3.64 -22.57
N VAL A 357 5.17 -3.49 -21.48
CA VAL A 357 5.45 -2.25 -20.78
C VAL A 357 6.97 -2.15 -20.58
N GLY A 358 7.48 -1.04 -20.07
CA GLY A 358 8.90 -0.96 -19.79
C GLY A 358 9.35 -1.90 -18.66
N ALA A 359 10.64 -2.00 -18.44
CA ALA A 359 11.23 -2.96 -17.51
C ALA A 359 11.26 -2.49 -16.06
N SER A 360 11.24 -3.45 -15.13
CA SER A 360 11.48 -3.25 -13.71
C SER A 360 12.38 -4.33 -13.14
N ASP A 361 13.60 -3.98 -12.81
CA ASP A 361 14.58 -4.85 -12.16
C ASP A 361 14.62 -4.68 -10.63
N CYS A 362 13.74 -3.86 -10.08
CA CYS A 362 13.59 -3.64 -8.64
C CYS A 362 12.32 -4.32 -8.08
N GLY A 363 12.29 -4.52 -6.77
CA GLY A 363 11.25 -5.31 -6.10
C GLY A 363 9.85 -4.70 -6.07
N ARG A 364 9.70 -3.41 -6.34
CA ARG A 364 8.41 -2.71 -6.29
C ARG A 364 8.03 -2.14 -7.64
N ARG A 365 6.82 -2.47 -8.07
CA ARG A 365 6.25 -1.93 -9.29
C ARG A 365 4.76 -1.68 -9.10
N PRO A 366 4.39 -0.57 -8.45
CA PRO A 366 3.01 -0.27 -8.16
C PRO A 366 2.17 -0.09 -9.43
N ILE A 367 0.87 -0.26 -9.28
CA ILE A 367 -0.13 0.06 -10.30
C ILE A 367 -0.98 1.18 -9.74
N ALA A 368 -1.26 2.20 -10.51
CA ALA A 368 -2.03 3.34 -10.05
C ALA A 368 -3.21 3.65 -10.99
N PHE A 369 -4.29 4.10 -10.38
CA PHE A 369 -5.47 4.58 -11.07
C PHE A 369 -5.75 6.00 -10.63
N PRO A 370 -6.14 6.92 -11.54
CA PRO A 370 -6.61 8.23 -11.15
C PRO A 370 -7.82 8.13 -10.22
N ASN A 371 -7.99 9.17 -9.43
CA ASN A 371 -9.05 9.22 -8.44
C ASN A 371 -10.43 9.54 -9.03
N ASP A 372 -10.47 9.97 -10.28
CA ASP A 372 -11.70 10.17 -11.03
C ASP A 372 -12.28 8.79 -11.38
N GLU A 373 -13.45 8.48 -10.83
CA GLU A 373 -14.17 7.22 -11.08
C GLU A 373 -14.51 7.02 -12.56
N ASN A 374 -14.54 8.10 -13.34
CA ASN A 374 -14.76 8.05 -14.77
C ASN A 374 -13.47 7.86 -15.58
N SER A 375 -12.32 8.04 -14.96
CA SER A 375 -11.05 7.83 -15.64
C SER A 375 -10.81 6.34 -15.87
N LYS A 376 -10.42 6.02 -17.10
CA LYS A 376 -10.03 4.65 -17.50
C LYS A 376 -8.52 4.47 -17.54
N LEU A 377 -7.77 5.50 -17.15
CA LEU A 377 -6.32 5.44 -17.18
C LEU A 377 -5.76 4.50 -16.12
N VAL A 378 -4.73 3.76 -16.52
CA VAL A 378 -3.91 2.94 -15.64
C VAL A 378 -2.46 3.34 -15.82
N PHE A 379 -1.76 3.57 -14.72
CA PHE A 379 -0.35 3.93 -14.73
C PHE A 379 0.50 2.78 -14.20
N VAL A 380 1.54 2.44 -14.97
CA VAL A 380 2.52 1.42 -14.59
C VAL A 380 3.93 2.00 -14.72
N PRO A 381 4.67 2.14 -13.62
CA PRO A 381 6.04 2.63 -13.68
C PRO A 381 6.98 1.55 -14.23
N ASN A 382 8.03 2.01 -14.89
CA ASN A 382 9.09 1.20 -15.45
C ASN A 382 10.43 1.70 -14.88
N PRO A 383 10.78 1.33 -13.64
CA PRO A 383 11.91 1.90 -12.95
C PRO A 383 13.25 1.73 -13.64
N THR A 384 13.49 0.59 -14.29
CA THR A 384 14.72 0.35 -15.03
C THR A 384 14.87 1.31 -16.22
N ASP A 385 13.78 1.59 -16.90
CA ASP A 385 13.77 2.46 -18.09
C ASP A 385 13.64 3.94 -17.72
N GLY A 386 13.28 4.24 -16.46
CA GLY A 386 12.97 5.59 -16.00
C GLY A 386 11.69 6.16 -16.63
N THR A 387 10.74 5.30 -17.01
CA THR A 387 9.52 5.70 -17.70
C THR A 387 8.25 5.30 -16.95
N LEU A 388 7.14 5.85 -17.39
CA LEU A 388 5.79 5.54 -16.93
C LEU A 388 4.92 5.16 -18.13
N SER A 389 4.37 3.97 -18.14
CA SER A 389 3.38 3.56 -19.14
C SER A 389 2.00 4.05 -18.74
N MET A 390 1.33 4.75 -19.65
CA MET A 390 -0.08 5.09 -19.58
C MET A 390 -0.89 4.10 -20.40
N ILE A 391 -1.91 3.52 -19.82
CA ILE A 391 -2.73 2.48 -20.42
C ILE A 391 -4.18 2.93 -20.40
N ASP A 392 -4.86 2.78 -21.52
CA ASP A 392 -6.30 2.88 -21.61
C ASP A 392 -6.93 1.58 -21.13
N GLY A 393 -7.65 1.63 -20.00
CA GLY A 393 -8.26 0.46 -19.39
C GLY A 393 -9.51 -0.06 -20.09
N ASP A 394 -10.09 0.67 -21.04
CA ASP A 394 -11.20 0.17 -21.88
C ASP A 394 -10.67 -0.69 -23.03
N SER A 395 -9.67 -0.19 -23.74
CA SER A 395 -9.07 -0.92 -24.89
C SER A 395 -7.93 -1.86 -24.49
N ASP A 396 -7.45 -1.77 -23.24
CA ASP A 396 -6.28 -2.49 -22.74
C ASP A 396 -5.04 -2.29 -23.64
N THR A 397 -4.73 -1.02 -23.95
CA THR A 397 -3.59 -0.66 -24.79
C THR A 397 -2.74 0.41 -24.12
N VAL A 398 -1.43 0.32 -24.30
CA VAL A 398 -0.51 1.41 -23.94
C VAL A 398 -0.76 2.57 -24.90
N ILE A 399 -1.18 3.70 -24.38
CA ILE A 399 -1.47 4.91 -25.16
C ILE A 399 -0.30 5.89 -25.16
N ASP A 400 0.54 5.83 -24.13
CA ASP A 400 1.74 6.67 -24.04
C ASP A 400 2.77 6.04 -23.12
N THR A 401 4.05 6.45 -23.28
CA THR A 401 5.16 6.09 -22.40
C THR A 401 5.97 7.34 -22.08
N ILE A 402 5.76 7.86 -20.89
CA ILE A 402 6.29 9.14 -20.44
C ILE A 402 7.66 8.91 -19.80
N LYS A 403 8.67 9.67 -20.21
CA LYS A 403 9.98 9.66 -19.55
C LYS A 403 9.93 10.50 -18.28
N ILE A 404 10.18 9.86 -17.14
CA ILE A 404 10.17 10.49 -15.81
C ILE A 404 11.61 10.75 -15.32
N ALA A 405 12.51 9.81 -15.56
CA ALA A 405 13.88 9.86 -15.07
C ALA A 405 14.85 9.22 -16.07
N ASP A 406 16.14 9.30 -15.79
CA ASP A 406 17.12 8.50 -16.51
C ASP A 406 16.97 7.02 -16.16
N SER A 407 17.44 6.14 -17.07
CA SER A 407 17.42 4.70 -16.81
C SER A 407 18.32 4.33 -15.63
N GLY A 408 17.90 3.30 -14.87
CA GLY A 408 18.66 2.82 -13.71
C GLY A 408 17.75 2.48 -12.53
N GLY A 409 18.30 2.16 -11.38
CA GLY A 409 17.60 1.67 -10.20
C GLY A 409 16.69 2.71 -9.51
N ASN A 410 15.65 3.12 -10.18
CA ASN A 410 14.66 4.08 -9.69
C ASN A 410 13.59 3.41 -8.84
N GLU A 411 13.06 4.12 -7.86
CA GLU A 411 11.88 3.72 -7.10
C GLU A 411 10.74 4.71 -7.36
N PHE A 412 9.57 4.19 -7.72
CA PHE A 412 8.38 4.99 -8.01
C PHE A 412 7.27 4.74 -7.02
N ASN A 413 6.59 5.82 -6.62
CA ASN A 413 5.36 5.80 -5.88
C ASN A 413 4.37 6.79 -6.50
N PHE A 414 3.08 6.58 -6.24
CA PHE A 414 2.03 7.41 -6.80
C PHE A 414 1.23 8.12 -5.72
N SER A 415 0.84 9.35 -6.03
CA SER A 415 -0.14 10.11 -5.26
C SER A 415 -1.16 10.71 -6.22
N PHE A 416 -2.41 10.76 -5.81
CA PHE A 416 -3.47 11.34 -6.62
C PHE A 416 -4.07 12.56 -5.94
N TRP A 417 -4.51 13.50 -6.77
CA TRP A 417 -5.18 14.70 -6.33
C TRP A 417 -6.34 14.39 -5.39
N GLN A 418 -6.42 15.13 -4.28
CA GLN A 418 -7.41 15.01 -3.20
C GLN A 418 -7.47 13.68 -2.46
N ASN A 419 -6.81 12.65 -2.88
CA ASN A 419 -6.85 11.36 -2.22
C ASN A 419 -5.50 10.68 -2.24
N SER A 420 -5.05 10.43 -1.07
CA SER A 420 -4.17 9.33 -0.67
C SER A 420 -3.05 8.93 -1.62
N ILE A 421 -1.96 9.02 -1.06
CA ILE A 421 -0.72 8.33 -1.35
C ILE A 421 -0.99 6.82 -1.37
N TYR A 422 -0.58 6.18 -2.44
CA TYR A 422 -0.46 4.73 -2.48
C TYR A 422 1.00 4.34 -2.57
N GLY A 423 1.60 4.03 -1.44
CA GLY A 423 2.66 3.07 -1.41
C GLY A 423 2.01 1.70 -1.57
N ALA A 424 2.40 0.93 -2.54
CA ALA A 424 1.86 -0.39 -2.84
C ALA A 424 2.22 -1.41 -1.79
#